data_8b47be3c9ecfdb4c477e1fff0104734c
#
_entry.id   8b47be3c9ecfdb4c477e1fff0104734c
#
_cell.length_a   1.000
_cell.length_b   1.000
_cell.length_c   1.000
_cell.angle_alpha   90.00
_cell.angle_beta   90.00
_cell.angle_gamma   90.00
#
_symmetry.space_group_name_H-M   'P 1'
#
loop_
_entity.id
_entity.type
_entity.pdbx_description
1 polymer ?
#
loop_
_entity_poly.entity_id
_entity_poly.type
_entity_poly.pdbx_seq_one_letter_code
_entity_poly.pdbx_strand_id
1 'polypeptide(L)'
;MNNSNEVPLMFQAQISGRGQIQYIRNPEQSERWVDEWVEGSAIDPPTFNTNVKTKEYKITWRFVSNSGQDEDIIRPVIAAKGFPFYPGASMKGAFLRACTSEQGARYCGGKLTSNDTIPGILRFHGGYPKDATWAEQPLIDVVHPQQDWQIKNNGSHSAFIQISLYQPTLIFGISSTEALEASEWETIWSIWDKAIERGIGSRVSAGYGQPINHPETKLVSVNLRGQGLASQLIDKTGEFRPNIFKAALRGHTLRLFSGITDENTAEELTRELWGGFAGRNGAVVGQLGIAFNAVDLEMDVYRYGNVTMPIYELNAGTLNILSMGDTSKEYKKELKILATQILRFAMLLGGFGKSWRRIDHRLFFPEYLNGKPMIGCHWEFPKQSNQYYFPVNSLSHITNILNDIHKTVNNWMKLKDKTPSNKLTSWRESFHPQKVQVWGRIAQDEDDSLAVRWFHGNYQGSKSIKGSNLTGKMSQIGRIWHRMYPHYKIRDGEMKRQGRRYVELLTIFPDKKDERTEEFLAFLATSEFTKLWGE
;
A
#
# COMPACT_ATOMS: atom_id res chain seq x y z
N MET A 1 24.07 -10.45 17.24
CA MET A 1 23.77 -11.44 16.19
C MET A 1 22.56 -10.95 15.42
N ASN A 2 22.68 -10.73 14.12
CA ASN A 2 21.58 -10.27 13.29
C ASN A 2 20.55 -11.41 13.15
N ASN A 3 19.38 -11.25 13.75
CA ASN A 3 18.22 -12.14 13.58
C ASN A 3 17.58 -11.99 12.17
N SER A 4 18.43 -11.85 11.15
CA SER A 4 17.98 -11.58 9.78
C SER A 4 17.17 -12.73 9.18
N ASN A 5 17.36 -13.96 9.65
CA ASN A 5 16.66 -15.13 9.13
C ASN A 5 15.30 -15.40 9.79
N GLU A 6 14.95 -14.64 10.84
CA GLU A 6 13.66 -14.81 11.54
C GLU A 6 12.49 -14.03 10.92
N VAL A 7 12.76 -13.20 9.93
CA VAL A 7 11.73 -12.44 9.21
C VAL A 7 11.97 -12.50 7.71
N PRO A 8 10.90 -12.45 6.88
CA PRO A 8 11.01 -12.39 5.43
C PRO A 8 11.89 -11.21 4.97
N LEU A 9 12.56 -11.35 3.83
CA LEU A 9 13.38 -10.29 3.23
C LEU A 9 12.62 -8.98 3.07
N MET A 10 11.36 -9.05 2.71
CA MET A 10 10.48 -7.87 2.61
C MET A 10 10.39 -7.08 3.91
N PHE A 11 10.44 -7.74 5.08
CA PHE A 11 10.42 -7.07 6.38
C PHE A 11 11.82 -6.62 6.80
N GLN A 12 12.87 -7.30 6.35
CA GLN A 12 14.25 -6.88 6.59
C GLN A 12 14.55 -5.51 5.97
N ALA A 13 14.00 -5.22 4.80
CA ALA A 13 14.10 -3.90 4.18
C ALA A 13 13.55 -2.79 5.09
N GLN A 14 12.49 -3.07 5.84
CA GLN A 14 11.93 -2.12 6.82
C GLN A 14 12.81 -1.96 8.06
N ILE A 15 13.49 -3.03 8.50
CA ILE A 15 14.37 -3.01 9.67
C ILE A 15 15.62 -2.16 9.40
N SER A 16 16.28 -2.42 8.29
CA SER A 16 17.56 -1.79 7.95
C SER A 16 17.40 -0.35 7.46
N GLY A 17 16.18 0.18 7.44
CA GLY A 17 15.91 1.52 6.93
C GLY A 17 16.22 1.69 5.44
N ARG A 18 16.39 0.59 4.70
CA ARG A 18 16.69 0.62 3.28
C ARG A 18 15.53 1.22 2.50
N GLY A 19 15.85 1.98 1.47
CA GLY A 19 14.89 2.83 0.77
C GLY A 19 14.75 4.20 1.40
N GLN A 20 15.61 4.53 2.38
CA GLN A 20 15.79 5.89 2.85
C GLN A 20 16.76 6.65 1.92
N ILE A 21 16.68 7.97 1.96
CA ILE A 21 17.48 8.88 1.12
C ILE A 21 18.98 8.59 1.18
N GLN A 22 19.48 8.22 2.36
CA GLN A 22 20.90 7.88 2.58
C GLN A 22 21.44 6.71 1.73
N TYR A 23 20.57 5.92 1.10
CA TYR A 23 20.95 4.82 0.21
C TYR A 23 20.86 5.19 -1.27
N ILE A 24 20.60 6.45 -1.60
CA ILE A 24 20.65 6.97 -2.97
C ILE A 24 22.09 7.38 -3.26
N ARG A 25 22.60 6.98 -4.43
CA ARG A 25 24.01 7.16 -4.79
C ARG A 25 24.39 8.62 -4.98
N ASN A 26 23.64 9.37 -5.80
CA ASN A 26 23.92 10.75 -6.16
C ASN A 26 22.61 11.56 -6.15
N PRO A 27 22.06 11.92 -4.99
CA PRO A 27 20.81 12.68 -4.93
C PRO A 27 20.92 14.04 -5.63
N GLU A 28 22.03 14.75 -5.50
CA GLU A 28 22.28 16.07 -6.10
C GLU A 28 22.26 16.03 -7.63
N GLN A 29 22.70 14.92 -8.24
CA GLN A 29 22.66 14.76 -9.70
C GLN A 29 21.22 14.69 -10.20
N SER A 30 20.32 14.08 -9.45
CA SER A 30 18.91 13.98 -9.83
C SER A 30 18.17 15.31 -9.67
N GLU A 31 18.52 16.08 -8.65
CA GLU A 31 17.99 17.44 -8.48
C GLU A 31 18.41 18.33 -9.65
N ARG A 32 19.71 18.35 -9.98
CA ARG A 32 20.20 19.09 -11.13
C ARG A 32 19.53 18.67 -12.43
N TRP A 33 19.37 17.36 -12.65
CA TRP A 33 18.72 16.86 -13.86
C TRP A 33 17.27 17.32 -13.98
N VAL A 34 16.54 17.34 -12.87
CA VAL A 34 15.15 17.83 -12.83
C VAL A 34 15.10 19.34 -13.08
N ASP A 35 15.97 20.11 -12.45
CA ASP A 35 16.03 21.57 -12.60
C ASP A 35 16.31 21.95 -14.07
N GLU A 36 17.34 21.36 -14.69
CA GLU A 36 17.67 21.58 -16.09
C GLU A 36 16.52 21.17 -17.03
N TRP A 37 15.82 20.07 -16.72
CA TRP A 37 14.67 19.64 -17.51
C TRP A 37 13.50 20.64 -17.39
N VAL A 38 13.16 21.06 -16.18
CA VAL A 38 12.05 22.01 -15.94
C VAL A 38 12.36 23.37 -16.58
N GLU A 39 13.59 23.90 -16.39
CA GLU A 39 14.03 25.15 -17.00
C GLU A 39 14.02 25.11 -18.54
N GLY A 40 14.37 23.96 -19.13
CA GLY A 40 14.35 23.73 -20.58
C GLY A 40 12.97 23.45 -21.17
N SER A 41 11.94 23.27 -20.33
CA SER A 41 10.58 22.98 -20.80
C SER A 41 9.82 24.25 -21.15
N ALA A 42 8.98 24.17 -22.19
CA ALA A 42 8.11 25.30 -22.55
C ALA A 42 7.00 25.52 -21.49
N ILE A 43 6.54 26.75 -21.35
CA ILE A 43 5.43 27.09 -20.45
C ILE A 43 4.09 26.57 -21.02
N ASP A 44 3.92 26.67 -22.34
CA ASP A 44 2.68 26.27 -23.02
C ASP A 44 2.72 24.79 -23.38
N PRO A 45 1.70 24.00 -22.99
CA PRO A 45 1.63 22.58 -23.33
C PRO A 45 1.48 22.37 -24.85
N PRO A 46 1.92 21.22 -25.35
CA PRO A 46 1.62 20.82 -26.72
C PRO A 46 0.11 20.70 -26.92
N THR A 47 -0.36 21.20 -28.06
CA THR A 47 -1.78 21.14 -28.45
C THR A 47 -2.01 20.08 -29.51
N PHE A 48 -3.16 19.44 -29.47
CA PHE A 48 -3.59 18.53 -30.52
C PHE A 48 -4.23 19.30 -31.70
N ASN A 49 -4.07 18.79 -32.90
CA ASN A 49 -4.74 19.34 -34.08
C ASN A 49 -6.27 19.23 -33.96
N THR A 50 -7.00 20.04 -34.70
CA THR A 50 -8.47 20.13 -34.65
C THR A 50 -9.21 18.84 -34.99
N ASN A 51 -8.58 17.95 -35.78
CA ASN A 51 -9.13 16.64 -36.13
C ASN A 51 -8.91 15.56 -35.04
N VAL A 52 -8.18 15.89 -33.97
CA VAL A 52 -7.96 14.98 -32.83
C VAL A 52 -9.02 15.22 -31.78
N LYS A 53 -9.78 14.19 -31.45
CA LYS A 53 -10.69 14.22 -30.30
C LYS A 53 -9.89 14.03 -29.02
N THR A 54 -10.22 14.81 -27.99
CA THR A 54 -9.49 14.81 -26.72
C THR A 54 -10.40 14.56 -25.52
N LYS A 55 -9.83 13.96 -24.46
CA LYS A 55 -10.50 13.77 -23.16
C LYS A 55 -9.50 13.91 -22.02
N GLU A 56 -9.94 14.55 -20.93
CA GLU A 56 -9.12 14.82 -19.74
C GLU A 56 -9.32 13.77 -18.65
N TYR A 57 -8.23 13.45 -17.93
CA TYR A 57 -8.25 12.52 -16.80
C TYR A 57 -7.36 13.03 -15.68
N LYS A 58 -7.93 13.17 -14.50
CA LYS A 58 -7.19 13.49 -13.28
C LYS A 58 -6.60 12.23 -12.66
N ILE A 59 -5.31 12.25 -12.35
CA ILE A 59 -4.60 11.19 -11.63
C ILE A 59 -4.61 11.51 -10.13
N THR A 60 -4.92 10.51 -9.31
CA THR A 60 -5.15 10.70 -7.86
C THR A 60 -3.89 10.92 -7.05
N TRP A 61 -2.74 10.44 -7.55
CA TRP A 61 -1.46 10.58 -6.90
C TRP A 61 -0.34 10.74 -7.94
N ARG A 62 0.75 9.99 -7.86
CA ARG A 62 1.89 10.12 -8.77
C ARG A 62 1.69 9.35 -10.08
N PHE A 63 2.24 9.88 -11.16
CA PHE A 63 2.25 9.25 -12.48
C PHE A 63 3.67 9.11 -13.01
N VAL A 64 3.99 7.93 -13.56
CA VAL A 64 5.31 7.58 -14.10
C VAL A 64 5.16 7.01 -15.50
N SER A 65 5.67 7.72 -16.50
CA SER A 65 5.66 7.24 -17.89
C SER A 65 6.83 6.31 -18.23
N ASN A 66 7.94 6.37 -17.50
CA ASN A 66 9.13 5.51 -17.58
C ASN A 66 9.73 5.34 -18.99
N SER A 67 10.71 6.16 -19.34
CA SER A 67 11.47 6.02 -20.60
C SER A 67 12.66 5.06 -20.48
N GLY A 68 12.98 4.63 -19.29
CA GLY A 68 14.14 3.79 -18.96
C GLY A 68 14.81 4.21 -17.68
N GLN A 69 15.82 3.42 -17.29
CA GLN A 69 16.67 3.70 -16.15
C GLN A 69 18.06 4.06 -16.67
N ASP A 70 18.59 5.18 -16.18
CA ASP A 70 19.95 5.57 -16.41
C ASP A 70 20.63 5.71 -15.04
N GLU A 71 21.69 4.95 -14.82
CA GLU A 71 22.29 4.76 -13.50
C GLU A 71 21.22 4.38 -12.45
N ASP A 72 20.98 5.25 -11.48
CA ASP A 72 20.01 5.05 -10.40
C ASP A 72 18.74 5.91 -10.57
N ILE A 73 18.53 6.52 -11.76
CA ILE A 73 17.38 7.41 -12.04
C ILE A 73 16.46 6.77 -13.08
N ILE A 74 15.20 6.59 -12.71
CA ILE A 74 14.12 6.22 -13.63
C ILE A 74 13.54 7.50 -14.22
N ARG A 75 13.76 7.72 -15.52
CA ARG A 75 13.38 8.95 -16.20
C ARG A 75 11.96 8.90 -16.76
N PRO A 76 11.25 10.04 -16.85
CA PRO A 76 9.99 10.13 -17.56
C PRO A 76 10.21 10.08 -19.07
N VAL A 77 9.18 9.76 -19.84
CA VAL A 77 9.17 10.02 -21.26
C VAL A 77 8.96 11.52 -21.49
N ILE A 78 9.86 12.13 -22.23
CA ILE A 78 9.83 13.55 -22.59
C ILE A 78 9.54 13.66 -24.08
N ALA A 79 8.62 14.50 -24.47
CA ALA A 79 8.21 14.71 -25.84
C ALA A 79 8.41 16.18 -26.28
N ALA A 80 7.60 16.64 -27.22
CA ALA A 80 7.68 17.98 -27.76
C ALA A 80 7.70 19.06 -26.68
N LYS A 81 8.51 20.09 -26.87
CA LYS A 81 8.65 21.25 -25.97
C LYS A 81 9.12 20.90 -24.55
N GLY A 82 9.75 19.74 -24.34
CA GLY A 82 10.19 19.30 -23.01
C GLY A 82 9.08 18.74 -22.11
N PHE A 83 7.83 18.66 -22.57
CA PHE A 83 6.72 18.18 -21.75
C PHE A 83 6.82 16.68 -21.47
N PRO A 84 6.48 16.25 -20.23
CA PRO A 84 6.32 14.82 -19.94
C PRO A 84 5.15 14.25 -20.76
N PHE A 85 5.30 13.00 -21.18
CA PHE A 85 4.43 12.43 -22.18
C PHE A 85 4.05 10.97 -21.87
N TYR A 86 2.79 10.64 -22.04
CA TYR A 86 2.35 9.25 -22.10
C TYR A 86 2.27 8.80 -23.56
N PRO A 87 3.14 7.87 -24.03
CA PRO A 87 3.26 7.55 -25.44
C PRO A 87 1.99 6.98 -26.06
N GLY A 88 1.71 7.38 -27.32
CA GLY A 88 0.58 6.84 -28.09
C GLY A 88 0.64 5.33 -28.26
N ALA A 89 1.84 4.74 -28.41
CA ALA A 89 2.00 3.29 -28.44
C ALA A 89 1.56 2.60 -27.13
N SER A 90 1.87 3.20 -25.98
CA SER A 90 1.42 2.72 -24.67
C SER A 90 -0.09 2.87 -24.53
N MET A 91 -0.64 4.00 -25.01
CA MET A 91 -2.08 4.24 -25.05
C MET A 91 -2.80 3.19 -25.90
N LYS A 92 -2.30 2.92 -27.13
CA LYS A 92 -2.83 1.87 -28.02
C LYS A 92 -2.81 0.50 -27.34
N GLY A 93 -1.71 0.14 -26.68
CA GLY A 93 -1.58 -1.13 -25.96
C GLY A 93 -2.56 -1.28 -24.80
N ALA A 94 -2.81 -0.21 -24.04
CA ALA A 94 -3.80 -0.19 -22.98
C ALA A 94 -5.23 -0.30 -23.53
N PHE A 95 -5.54 0.47 -24.57
CA PHE A 95 -6.82 0.45 -25.26
C PHE A 95 -7.15 -0.93 -25.84
N LEU A 96 -6.18 -1.56 -26.55
CA LEU A 96 -6.35 -2.90 -27.12
C LEU A 96 -6.70 -3.96 -26.08
N ARG A 97 -6.11 -3.90 -24.88
CA ARG A 97 -6.43 -4.82 -23.78
C ARG A 97 -7.85 -4.66 -23.24
N ALA A 98 -8.47 -3.52 -23.46
CA ALA A 98 -9.85 -3.25 -23.02
C ALA A 98 -10.91 -3.55 -24.10
N CYS A 99 -10.46 -3.79 -25.34
CA CYS A 99 -11.31 -4.12 -26.49
C CYS A 99 -11.81 -5.56 -26.45
N THR A 100 -12.97 -5.80 -27.08
CA THR A 100 -13.30 -7.13 -27.63
C THR A 100 -12.39 -7.46 -28.82
N SER A 101 -12.35 -8.71 -29.26
CA SER A 101 -11.55 -9.10 -30.43
C SER A 101 -11.92 -8.30 -31.70
N GLU A 102 -13.22 -8.08 -31.92
CA GLU A 102 -13.75 -7.32 -33.05
C GLU A 102 -13.37 -5.83 -32.97
N GLN A 103 -13.55 -5.23 -31.79
CA GLN A 103 -13.13 -3.84 -31.52
C GLN A 103 -11.62 -3.68 -31.71
N GLY A 104 -10.82 -4.62 -31.22
CA GLY A 104 -9.37 -4.61 -31.36
C GLY A 104 -8.95 -4.64 -32.81
N ALA A 105 -9.54 -5.52 -33.63
CA ALA A 105 -9.27 -5.61 -35.06
C ALA A 105 -9.66 -4.33 -35.80
N ARG A 106 -10.85 -3.77 -35.55
CA ARG A 106 -11.31 -2.51 -36.19
C ARG A 106 -10.48 -1.30 -35.78
N TYR A 107 -10.31 -1.08 -34.49
CA TYR A 107 -9.72 0.15 -33.97
C TYR A 107 -8.18 0.15 -33.97
N CYS A 108 -7.58 -0.96 -33.61
CA CYS A 108 -6.13 -1.09 -33.45
C CYS A 108 -5.44 -1.83 -34.59
N GLY A 109 -6.21 -2.54 -35.41
CA GLY A 109 -5.70 -3.40 -36.48
C GLY A 109 -5.49 -4.84 -36.03
N GLY A 110 -5.33 -5.72 -37.01
CA GLY A 110 -5.22 -7.16 -36.79
C GLY A 110 -4.31 -7.85 -37.79
N LYS A 111 -4.11 -9.16 -37.61
CA LYS A 111 -3.43 -10.02 -38.59
C LYS A 111 -4.47 -10.64 -39.51
N LEU A 112 -4.25 -10.52 -40.83
CA LEU A 112 -5.03 -11.20 -41.84
C LEU A 112 -4.48 -12.61 -42.10
N THR A 113 -3.13 -12.69 -42.20
CA THR A 113 -2.36 -13.94 -42.34
C THR A 113 -1.11 -13.85 -41.45
N SER A 114 -0.25 -14.87 -41.48
CA SER A 114 1.03 -14.82 -40.77
C SER A 114 1.91 -13.62 -41.17
N ASN A 115 1.73 -13.10 -42.39
CA ASN A 115 2.60 -12.03 -42.97
C ASN A 115 1.84 -10.72 -43.24
N ASP A 116 0.51 -10.71 -43.28
CA ASP A 116 -0.29 -9.54 -43.61
C ASP A 116 -1.00 -8.96 -42.39
N THR A 117 -0.88 -7.64 -42.21
CA THR A 117 -1.56 -6.90 -41.16
C THR A 117 -2.52 -5.88 -41.73
N ILE A 118 -3.71 -5.78 -41.21
CA ILE A 118 -4.64 -4.68 -41.49
C ILE A 118 -4.39 -3.57 -40.46
N PRO A 119 -4.14 -2.32 -40.88
CA PRO A 119 -4.05 -1.20 -39.97
C PRO A 119 -5.42 -0.90 -39.36
N GLY A 120 -5.46 -0.59 -38.06
CA GLY A 120 -6.69 -0.09 -37.42
C GLY A 120 -7.02 1.32 -37.89
N ILE A 121 -8.28 1.71 -37.70
CA ILE A 121 -8.77 3.04 -38.11
C ILE A 121 -8.33 4.15 -37.14
N LEU A 122 -7.98 3.85 -35.89
CA LEU A 122 -7.61 4.85 -34.92
C LEU A 122 -6.11 5.14 -34.91
N ARG A 123 -5.79 6.40 -34.62
CA ARG A 123 -4.44 6.90 -34.32
C ARG A 123 -4.41 7.42 -32.90
N PHE A 124 -3.52 6.85 -32.09
CA PHE A 124 -3.36 7.19 -30.67
C PHE A 124 -2.22 8.20 -30.54
N HIS A 125 -2.55 9.41 -30.12
CA HIS A 125 -1.60 10.52 -29.99
C HIS A 125 -0.95 10.58 -28.62
N GLY A 126 -1.35 9.70 -27.68
CA GLY A 126 -0.85 9.71 -26.32
C GLY A 126 -1.47 10.80 -25.46
N GLY A 127 -0.77 11.19 -24.39
CA GLY A 127 -1.29 12.18 -23.46
C GLY A 127 -0.23 13.09 -22.89
N TYR A 128 -0.59 14.36 -22.69
CA TYR A 128 0.22 15.40 -22.05
C TYR A 128 -0.46 15.93 -20.78
N PRO A 129 0.30 16.45 -19.79
CA PRO A 129 -0.27 17.31 -18.77
C PRO A 129 -1.04 18.47 -19.41
N LYS A 130 -2.16 18.84 -18.80
CA LYS A 130 -3.06 19.90 -19.26
C LYS A 130 -2.37 21.27 -19.31
N ASP A 131 -1.45 21.48 -18.38
CA ASP A 131 -0.75 22.74 -18.17
C ASP A 131 0.65 22.48 -17.59
N ALA A 132 1.39 23.54 -17.29
CA ALA A 132 2.75 23.47 -16.76
C ALA A 132 2.82 23.30 -15.23
N THR A 133 1.69 23.20 -14.50
CA THR A 133 1.67 23.06 -13.03
C THR A 133 2.36 21.79 -12.53
N TRP A 134 2.58 20.81 -13.42
CA TRP A 134 3.38 19.63 -13.10
C TRP A 134 4.80 19.98 -12.67
N ALA A 135 5.39 21.07 -13.19
CA ALA A 135 6.76 21.50 -12.90
C ALA A 135 6.90 22.18 -11.52
N GLU A 136 5.79 22.69 -10.96
CA GLU A 136 5.77 23.34 -9.65
C GLU A 136 5.68 22.34 -8.50
N GLN A 137 5.47 21.07 -8.80
CA GLN A 137 5.31 20.01 -7.81
C GLN A 137 6.61 19.22 -7.61
N PRO A 138 6.82 18.58 -6.44
CA PRO A 138 7.97 17.71 -6.23
C PRO A 138 7.98 16.54 -7.23
N LEU A 139 8.96 16.52 -8.13
CA LEU A 139 9.08 15.51 -9.19
C LEU A 139 9.88 14.29 -8.76
N ILE A 140 10.80 14.45 -7.81
CA ILE A 140 11.72 13.41 -7.37
C ILE A 140 11.05 12.51 -6.36
N ASP A 141 10.97 11.24 -6.69
CA ASP A 141 10.40 10.19 -5.88
C ASP A 141 11.43 9.10 -5.59
N VAL A 142 11.37 8.49 -4.40
CA VAL A 142 12.29 7.46 -3.96
C VAL A 142 11.63 6.09 -4.00
N VAL A 143 12.30 5.15 -4.66
CA VAL A 143 11.83 3.78 -4.83
C VAL A 143 12.59 2.85 -3.89
N HIS A 144 11.84 2.07 -3.12
CA HIS A 144 12.40 1.08 -2.20
C HIS A 144 12.96 -0.15 -2.94
N PRO A 145 14.05 -0.74 -2.44
CA PRO A 145 14.58 -1.98 -2.97
C PRO A 145 13.60 -3.13 -2.78
N GLN A 146 13.52 -4.02 -3.76
CA GLN A 146 12.64 -5.18 -3.72
C GLN A 146 13.37 -6.51 -3.99
N GLN A 147 14.62 -6.45 -4.43
CA GLN A 147 15.42 -7.62 -4.79
C GLN A 147 16.30 -8.05 -3.63
N ASP A 148 16.56 -9.35 -3.52
CA ASP A 148 17.36 -9.94 -2.46
C ASP A 148 18.74 -9.31 -2.31
N TRP A 149 19.42 -9.08 -3.43
CA TRP A 149 20.76 -8.49 -3.41
C TRP A 149 20.77 -7.05 -2.90
N GLN A 150 19.69 -6.29 -3.17
CA GLN A 150 19.53 -4.91 -2.68
C GLN A 150 19.32 -4.88 -1.17
N ILE A 151 18.75 -5.94 -0.59
CA ILE A 151 18.46 -6.03 0.84
C ILE A 151 19.64 -6.62 1.61
N LYS A 152 20.33 -7.60 1.04
CA LYS A 152 21.42 -8.35 1.70
C LYS A 152 22.75 -7.61 1.70
N ASN A 153 23.04 -6.78 0.70
CA ASN A 153 24.30 -6.06 0.61
C ASN A 153 24.33 -4.84 1.55
N ASN A 154 25.05 -4.98 2.66
CA ASN A 154 25.31 -3.88 3.57
C ASN A 154 26.21 -2.83 2.89
N GLY A 155 25.75 -1.58 2.84
CA GLY A 155 26.52 -0.46 2.30
C GLY A 155 26.36 -0.22 0.79
N SER A 156 25.59 -1.03 0.07
CA SER A 156 25.27 -0.74 -1.33
C SER A 156 24.17 0.29 -1.47
N HIS A 157 24.29 1.13 -2.47
CA HIS A 157 23.23 2.03 -2.92
C HIS A 157 22.04 1.20 -3.44
N SER A 158 20.99 1.08 -2.65
CA SER A 158 19.90 0.15 -2.91
C SER A 158 18.57 0.84 -3.20
N ALA A 159 18.49 2.15 -3.04
CA ALA A 159 17.35 2.97 -3.40
C ALA A 159 17.56 3.62 -4.77
N PHE A 160 16.48 3.76 -5.52
CA PHE A 160 16.45 4.43 -6.82
C PHE A 160 15.65 5.71 -6.73
N ILE A 161 16.03 6.68 -7.53
CA ILE A 161 15.23 7.85 -7.82
C ILE A 161 14.31 7.55 -9.00
N GLN A 162 13.09 8.01 -8.88
CA GLN A 162 12.09 7.95 -9.94
C GLN A 162 11.52 9.35 -10.16
N ILE A 163 11.58 9.83 -11.38
CA ILE A 163 10.93 11.09 -11.74
C ILE A 163 9.45 10.81 -12.04
N SER A 164 8.56 11.45 -11.31
CA SER A 164 7.12 11.22 -11.39
C SER A 164 6.34 12.53 -11.24
N LEU A 165 5.23 12.65 -11.95
CA LEU A 165 4.35 13.81 -11.86
C LEU A 165 3.40 13.64 -10.66
N TYR A 166 3.19 14.67 -9.87
CA TYR A 166 2.27 14.65 -8.74
C TYR A 166 0.89 15.14 -9.15
N GLN A 167 -0.12 14.30 -9.03
CA GLN A 167 -1.54 14.58 -9.32
C GLN A 167 -1.80 15.31 -10.65
N PRO A 168 -1.17 14.92 -11.77
CA PRO A 168 -1.40 15.62 -13.02
C PRO A 168 -2.82 15.42 -13.55
N THR A 169 -3.33 16.41 -14.29
CA THR A 169 -4.45 16.21 -15.22
C THR A 169 -3.87 15.98 -16.60
N LEU A 170 -4.15 14.83 -17.21
CA LEU A 170 -3.63 14.44 -18.52
C LEU A 170 -4.71 14.59 -19.59
N ILE A 171 -4.37 15.17 -20.73
CA ILE A 171 -5.22 15.25 -21.92
C ILE A 171 -4.75 14.20 -22.91
N PHE A 172 -5.63 13.26 -23.27
CA PHE A 172 -5.36 12.21 -24.26
C PHE A 172 -6.02 12.52 -25.59
N GLY A 173 -5.30 12.24 -26.69
CA GLY A 173 -5.76 12.47 -28.05
C GLY A 173 -5.94 11.18 -28.86
N ILE A 174 -7.08 11.06 -29.54
CA ILE A 174 -7.36 10.00 -30.53
C ILE A 174 -7.91 10.65 -31.80
N SER A 175 -7.44 10.21 -32.97
CA SER A 175 -8.05 10.54 -34.26
C SER A 175 -8.40 9.29 -35.04
N SER A 176 -9.28 9.42 -36.03
CA SER A 176 -9.66 8.34 -36.94
C SER A 176 -9.25 8.66 -38.38
N THR A 177 -8.94 7.63 -39.15
CA THR A 177 -8.73 7.73 -40.62
C THR A 177 -10.03 7.75 -41.40
N GLU A 178 -11.14 7.42 -40.72
CA GLU A 178 -12.50 7.42 -41.29
C GLU A 178 -13.37 8.44 -40.55
N ALA A 179 -14.42 8.93 -41.20
CA ALA A 179 -15.44 9.69 -40.54
C ALA A 179 -16.25 8.75 -39.61
N LEU A 180 -16.37 9.09 -38.33
CA LEU A 180 -17.08 8.29 -37.35
C LEU A 180 -18.26 9.08 -36.79
N GLU A 181 -19.37 8.38 -36.56
CA GLU A 181 -20.55 8.91 -35.90
C GLU A 181 -20.29 9.19 -34.41
N ALA A 182 -21.09 10.06 -33.80
CA ALA A 182 -20.94 10.42 -32.40
C ALA A 182 -21.03 9.19 -31.45
N SER A 183 -21.94 8.26 -31.73
CA SER A 183 -22.10 7.02 -30.94
C SER A 183 -20.88 6.10 -30.99
N GLU A 184 -20.16 6.09 -32.12
CA GLU A 184 -18.91 5.32 -32.21
C GLU A 184 -17.77 5.99 -31.42
N TRP A 185 -17.73 7.32 -31.39
CA TRP A 185 -16.79 8.06 -30.52
C TRP A 185 -17.10 7.83 -29.04
N GLU A 186 -18.36 7.76 -28.62
CA GLU A 186 -18.75 7.38 -27.26
C GLU A 186 -18.24 5.97 -26.91
N THR A 187 -18.37 5.02 -27.84
CA THR A 187 -17.84 3.67 -27.68
C THR A 187 -16.32 3.67 -27.51
N ILE A 188 -15.60 4.42 -28.34
CA ILE A 188 -14.13 4.54 -28.29
C ILE A 188 -13.70 5.10 -26.92
N TRP A 189 -14.34 6.17 -26.47
CA TRP A 189 -14.00 6.74 -25.15
C TRP A 189 -14.39 5.83 -24.00
N SER A 190 -15.48 5.07 -24.09
CA SER A 190 -15.85 4.07 -23.10
C SER A 190 -14.79 2.95 -22.97
N ILE A 191 -14.21 2.51 -24.11
CA ILE A 191 -13.10 1.56 -24.11
C ILE A 191 -11.86 2.16 -23.41
N TRP A 192 -11.56 3.45 -23.69
CA TRP A 192 -10.45 4.13 -23.05
C TRP A 192 -10.68 4.35 -21.55
N ASP A 193 -11.90 4.69 -21.12
CA ASP A 193 -12.29 4.77 -19.72
C ASP A 193 -12.00 3.44 -18.99
N LYS A 194 -12.42 2.33 -19.59
CA LYS A 194 -12.16 0.98 -19.08
C LYS A 194 -10.66 0.64 -19.06
N ALA A 195 -9.90 1.07 -20.07
CA ALA A 195 -8.46 0.85 -20.11
C ALA A 195 -7.72 1.56 -18.97
N ILE A 196 -8.13 2.80 -18.67
CA ILE A 196 -7.53 3.63 -17.62
C ILE A 196 -7.83 3.11 -16.21
N GLU A 197 -8.95 2.43 -15.98
CA GLU A 197 -9.34 1.95 -14.65
C GLU A 197 -8.29 1.06 -13.95
N ARG A 198 -7.43 0.41 -14.70
CA ARG A 198 -6.31 -0.39 -14.16
C ARG A 198 -5.06 0.43 -13.89
N GLY A 199 -5.15 1.74 -14.13
CA GLY A 199 -4.02 2.66 -14.06
C GLY A 199 -3.20 2.68 -15.35
N ILE A 200 -2.45 3.76 -15.54
CA ILE A 200 -1.56 4.00 -16.68
C ILE A 200 -0.13 4.28 -16.23
N GLY A 201 0.83 3.96 -17.08
CA GLY A 201 2.26 4.10 -16.78
C GLY A 201 2.80 2.95 -15.94
N SER A 202 3.78 3.24 -15.10
CA SER A 202 4.45 2.25 -14.26
C SER A 202 3.88 2.20 -12.84
N ARG A 203 4.07 1.06 -12.15
CA ARG A 203 3.72 0.85 -10.73
C ARG A 203 2.24 1.01 -10.40
N VAL A 204 1.37 0.83 -11.37
CA VAL A 204 -0.08 1.04 -11.25
C VAL A 204 -0.71 0.27 -10.08
N SER A 205 -0.27 -0.97 -9.82
CA SER A 205 -0.78 -1.75 -8.69
C SER A 205 -0.40 -1.20 -7.31
N ALA A 206 0.53 -0.23 -7.25
CA ALA A 206 0.93 0.47 -6.02
C ALA A 206 0.29 1.86 -5.86
N GLY A 207 -0.69 2.18 -6.70
CA GLY A 207 -1.43 3.44 -6.65
C GLY A 207 -0.93 4.53 -7.58
N TYR A 208 0.12 4.27 -8.38
CA TYR A 208 0.60 5.22 -9.37
C TYR A 208 -0.30 5.21 -10.61
N GLY A 209 -0.46 6.37 -11.24
CA GLY A 209 -1.21 6.50 -12.50
C GLY A 209 -2.68 6.08 -12.42
N GLN A 210 -3.28 6.12 -11.23
CA GLN A 210 -4.65 5.72 -11.01
C GLN A 210 -5.61 6.88 -11.22
N PRO A 211 -6.70 6.71 -12.00
CA PRO A 211 -7.76 7.70 -12.13
C PRO A 211 -8.61 7.76 -10.86
N ILE A 212 -9.56 8.69 -10.81
CA ILE A 212 -10.47 8.83 -9.66
C ILE A 212 -11.48 7.67 -9.59
N ASN A 213 -11.98 7.20 -10.73
CA ASN A 213 -13.08 6.25 -10.80
C ASN A 213 -12.64 4.86 -11.26
N HIS A 214 -13.21 3.83 -10.63
CA HIS A 214 -12.94 2.41 -10.89
C HIS A 214 -14.23 1.59 -10.88
N PRO A 215 -15.19 1.83 -11.79
CA PRO A 215 -16.51 1.17 -11.73
C PRO A 215 -16.44 -0.36 -11.87
N GLU A 216 -15.59 -0.91 -12.76
CA GLU A 216 -15.54 -2.34 -13.05
C GLU A 216 -14.39 -3.09 -12.34
N THR A 217 -13.29 -2.40 -12.03
CA THR A 217 -12.11 -3.03 -11.43
C THR A 217 -12.14 -3.05 -9.90
N LYS A 218 -12.96 -2.24 -9.29
CA LYS A 218 -13.07 -2.11 -7.83
C LYS A 218 -13.68 -3.35 -7.18
N LEU A 219 -12.90 -4.02 -6.32
CA LEU A 219 -13.35 -5.15 -5.50
C LEU A 219 -13.88 -4.67 -4.15
N VAL A 220 -13.12 -3.80 -3.49
CA VAL A 220 -13.41 -3.26 -2.16
C VAL A 220 -13.19 -1.76 -2.19
N SER A 221 -14.10 -1.00 -1.60
CA SER A 221 -13.98 0.44 -1.43
C SER A 221 -14.27 0.80 0.02
N VAL A 222 -13.35 1.50 0.66
CA VAL A 222 -13.49 1.93 2.04
C VAL A 222 -13.07 3.38 2.20
N ASN A 223 -13.85 4.12 2.97
CA ASN A 223 -13.42 5.42 3.46
C ASN A 223 -12.53 5.23 4.69
N LEU A 224 -11.48 6.01 4.77
CA LEU A 224 -10.51 6.00 5.84
C LEU A 224 -10.26 7.41 6.37
N ARG A 225 -10.02 7.48 7.66
CA ARG A 225 -9.34 8.60 8.31
C ARG A 225 -8.16 8.05 9.12
N GLY A 226 -7.13 8.86 9.28
CA GLY A 226 -5.96 8.38 10.01
C GLY A 226 -4.86 9.43 10.11
N GLN A 227 -3.92 9.18 10.98
CA GLN A 227 -2.80 10.07 11.24
C GLN A 227 -1.54 9.29 11.56
N GLY A 228 -0.38 9.95 11.38
CA GLY A 228 0.91 9.32 11.67
C GLY A 228 2.09 10.03 11.04
N LEU A 229 3.23 9.34 11.03
CA LEU A 229 4.44 9.82 10.40
C LEU A 229 4.36 9.71 8.88
N ALA A 230 4.65 10.79 8.17
CA ALA A 230 4.78 10.82 6.72
C ALA A 230 6.17 10.37 6.25
N SER A 231 6.28 10.08 4.97
CA SER A 231 7.56 9.86 4.31
C SER A 231 8.23 11.21 4.01
N GLN A 232 9.55 11.23 3.98
CA GLN A 232 10.33 12.39 3.52
C GLN A 232 10.71 12.22 2.05
N LEU A 233 10.62 13.28 1.29
CA LEU A 233 11.25 13.45 -0.01
C LEU A 233 12.73 13.83 0.15
N ILE A 234 13.47 13.95 -0.96
CA ILE A 234 14.90 14.29 -0.95
C ILE A 234 15.14 15.67 -0.32
N ASP A 235 14.32 16.65 -0.66
CA ASP A 235 14.31 18.01 -0.10
C ASP A 235 13.87 18.10 1.37
N LYS A 236 13.64 16.93 2.01
CA LYS A 236 13.16 16.76 3.39
C LYS A 236 11.71 17.17 3.62
N THR A 237 10.97 17.59 2.61
CA THR A 237 9.53 17.80 2.74
C THR A 237 8.79 16.50 3.00
N GLY A 238 7.62 16.60 3.64
CA GLY A 238 6.78 15.43 3.91
C GLY A 238 5.84 15.12 2.75
N GLU A 239 5.64 13.84 2.47
CA GLU A 239 4.61 13.39 1.53
C GLU A 239 3.82 12.24 2.10
N PHE A 240 2.48 12.33 2.03
CA PHE A 240 1.62 11.17 2.25
C PHE A 240 1.66 10.25 1.03
N ARG A 241 2.05 9.00 1.23
CA ARG A 241 2.31 8.06 0.15
C ARG A 241 1.33 6.89 0.20
N PRO A 242 0.29 6.85 -0.66
CA PRO A 242 -0.73 5.80 -0.65
C PRO A 242 -0.20 4.38 -0.84
N ASN A 243 0.99 4.20 -1.41
CA ASN A 243 1.61 2.89 -1.54
C ASN A 243 1.84 2.17 -0.19
N ILE A 244 1.74 2.89 0.95
CA ILE A 244 1.76 2.29 2.30
C ILE A 244 0.65 1.25 2.47
N PHE A 245 -0.53 1.46 1.86
CA PHE A 245 -1.64 0.51 1.95
C PHE A 245 -1.27 -0.80 1.28
N LYS A 246 -0.74 -0.77 0.05
CA LYS A 246 -0.28 -1.99 -0.62
C LYS A 246 0.83 -2.69 0.16
N ALA A 247 1.81 -1.95 0.65
CA ALA A 247 2.93 -2.51 1.40
C ALA A 247 2.46 -3.22 2.68
N ALA A 248 1.52 -2.60 3.42
CA ALA A 248 0.95 -3.19 4.62
C ALA A 248 0.09 -4.43 4.31
N LEU A 249 -0.85 -4.32 3.35
CA LEU A 249 -1.73 -5.43 2.98
C LEU A 249 -0.94 -6.64 2.46
N ARG A 250 0.07 -6.41 1.60
CA ARG A 250 1.00 -7.45 1.14
C ARG A 250 1.73 -8.11 2.31
N GLY A 251 2.21 -7.31 3.27
CA GLY A 251 2.89 -7.81 4.46
C GLY A 251 1.97 -8.65 5.35
N HIS A 252 0.72 -8.24 5.54
CA HIS A 252 -0.26 -9.02 6.30
C HIS A 252 -0.68 -10.29 5.56
N THR A 253 -0.80 -10.23 4.23
CA THR A 253 -1.04 -11.43 3.40
C THR A 253 0.05 -12.48 3.60
N LEU A 254 1.31 -12.06 3.58
CA LEU A 254 2.43 -12.98 3.80
C LEU A 254 2.41 -13.59 5.21
N ARG A 255 2.08 -12.80 6.25
CA ARG A 255 1.94 -13.31 7.62
C ARG A 255 0.82 -14.34 7.75
N LEU A 256 -0.30 -14.12 7.10
CA LEU A 256 -1.44 -15.04 7.09
C LEU A 256 -1.11 -16.35 6.37
N PHE A 257 -0.55 -16.29 5.15
CA PHE A 257 -0.15 -17.50 4.43
C PHE A 257 0.95 -18.26 5.15
N SER A 258 1.99 -17.58 5.65
CA SER A 258 3.08 -18.23 6.39
C SER A 258 2.62 -18.88 7.70
N GLY A 259 1.45 -18.53 8.20
CA GLY A 259 0.80 -19.19 9.34
C GLY A 259 0.14 -20.54 9.01
N ILE A 260 0.02 -20.90 7.72
CA ILE A 260 -0.69 -22.12 7.30
C ILE A 260 0.09 -22.96 6.27
N THR A 261 1.23 -22.46 5.77
CA THR A 261 2.06 -23.18 4.80
C THR A 261 3.55 -22.82 4.96
N ASP A 262 4.39 -23.47 4.15
CA ASP A 262 5.84 -23.20 4.10
C ASP A 262 6.19 -21.84 3.47
N GLU A 263 7.45 -21.44 3.62
CA GLU A 263 7.97 -20.13 3.20
C GLU A 263 7.81 -19.88 1.70
N ASN A 264 8.18 -20.87 0.88
CA ASN A 264 8.14 -20.72 -0.58
C ASN A 264 6.72 -20.57 -1.10
N THR A 265 5.82 -21.41 -0.62
CA THR A 265 4.39 -21.35 -0.98
C THR A 265 3.74 -20.04 -0.51
N ALA A 266 4.06 -19.58 0.71
CA ALA A 266 3.56 -18.32 1.23
C ALA A 266 4.04 -17.11 0.40
N GLU A 267 5.30 -17.09 -0.02
CA GLU A 267 5.85 -16.05 -0.90
C GLU A 267 5.25 -16.11 -2.30
N GLU A 268 5.09 -17.30 -2.88
CA GLU A 268 4.46 -17.52 -4.19
C GLU A 268 3.04 -16.95 -4.22
N LEU A 269 2.19 -17.36 -3.27
CA LEU A 269 0.81 -16.90 -3.16
C LEU A 269 0.72 -15.38 -2.91
N THR A 270 1.61 -14.85 -2.08
CA THR A 270 1.66 -13.40 -1.82
C THR A 270 2.07 -12.63 -3.08
N ARG A 271 3.04 -13.14 -3.83
CA ARG A 271 3.50 -12.54 -5.08
C ARG A 271 2.44 -12.63 -6.19
N GLU A 272 1.72 -13.73 -6.27
CA GLU A 272 0.59 -13.87 -7.20
C GLU A 272 -0.50 -12.83 -6.93
N LEU A 273 -0.82 -12.58 -5.66
CA LEU A 273 -1.84 -11.58 -5.29
C LEU A 273 -1.36 -10.15 -5.49
N TRP A 274 -0.18 -9.79 -4.98
CA TRP A 274 0.25 -8.40 -4.87
C TRP A 274 1.34 -8.00 -5.88
N GLY A 275 1.80 -8.95 -6.69
CA GLY A 275 2.93 -8.76 -7.58
C GLY A 275 4.28 -8.74 -6.84
N GLY A 276 5.33 -8.59 -7.60
CA GLY A 276 6.70 -8.55 -7.10
C GLY A 276 7.70 -8.96 -8.15
N PHE A 277 8.89 -9.36 -7.71
CA PHE A 277 9.96 -9.82 -8.58
C PHE A 277 10.20 -11.31 -8.34
N ALA A 278 10.28 -12.09 -9.41
CA ALA A 278 10.46 -13.53 -9.39
C ALA A 278 11.87 -13.96 -9.85
N GLY A 279 12.90 -13.23 -9.44
CA GLY A 279 14.28 -13.51 -9.82
C GLY A 279 14.49 -13.49 -11.33
N ARG A 280 14.99 -14.59 -11.91
CA ARG A 280 15.23 -14.70 -13.36
C ARG A 280 13.98 -14.57 -14.23
N ASN A 281 12.80 -14.80 -13.66
CA ASN A 281 11.51 -14.67 -14.35
C ASN A 281 11.00 -13.22 -14.38
N GLY A 282 11.74 -12.26 -13.85
CA GLY A 282 11.43 -10.84 -13.91
C GLY A 282 10.29 -10.39 -13.00
N ALA A 283 9.61 -9.33 -13.40
CA ALA A 283 8.50 -8.75 -12.66
C ALA A 283 7.21 -9.55 -12.86
N VAL A 284 6.50 -9.80 -11.76
CA VAL A 284 5.18 -10.46 -11.75
C VAL A 284 4.11 -9.40 -11.48
N VAL A 285 3.12 -9.33 -12.35
CA VAL A 285 1.93 -8.50 -12.15
C VAL A 285 1.00 -9.21 -11.17
N GLY A 286 0.66 -8.53 -10.07
CA GLY A 286 -0.28 -9.08 -9.09
C GLY A 286 -1.74 -8.98 -9.54
N GLN A 287 -2.57 -9.82 -8.96
CA GLN A 287 -4.02 -9.80 -9.19
C GLN A 287 -4.72 -8.63 -8.47
N LEU A 288 -4.08 -8.09 -7.43
CA LEU A 288 -4.57 -6.98 -6.64
C LEU A 288 -3.72 -5.72 -6.85
N GLY A 289 -4.39 -4.61 -6.95
CA GLY A 289 -3.81 -3.27 -6.91
C GLY A 289 -4.55 -2.40 -5.92
N ILE A 290 -4.03 -1.20 -5.69
CA ILE A 290 -4.70 -0.17 -4.91
C ILE A 290 -4.86 1.11 -5.72
N ALA A 291 -5.93 1.85 -5.45
CA ALA A 291 -6.06 3.26 -5.78
C ALA A 291 -6.51 4.00 -4.53
N PHE A 292 -5.97 5.17 -4.31
CA PHE A 292 -6.31 5.99 -3.16
C PHE A 292 -6.57 7.43 -3.59
N ASN A 293 -7.68 7.98 -3.12
CA ASN A 293 -8.03 9.37 -3.28
C ASN A 293 -8.05 10.05 -1.91
N ALA A 294 -7.08 10.93 -1.65
CA ALA A 294 -7.08 11.80 -0.49
C ALA A 294 -8.02 12.97 -0.76
N VAL A 295 -9.09 13.10 0.02
CA VAL A 295 -10.09 14.17 -0.13
C VAL A 295 -9.76 15.33 0.78
N ASP A 296 -9.38 15.02 2.02
CA ASP A 296 -9.02 16.00 3.04
C ASP A 296 -7.77 15.47 3.77
N LEU A 297 -6.63 16.04 3.42
CA LEU A 297 -5.30 15.64 3.90
C LEU A 297 -4.49 16.88 4.28
N GLU A 298 -4.09 16.94 5.52
CA GLU A 298 -3.19 17.95 6.05
C GLU A 298 -1.78 17.37 6.25
N MET A 299 -0.77 18.15 5.90
CA MET A 299 0.64 17.84 6.14
C MET A 299 1.20 18.83 7.13
N ASP A 300 1.96 18.34 8.11
CA ASP A 300 2.57 19.18 9.14
C ASP A 300 3.93 18.61 9.54
N VAL A 301 4.61 19.30 10.45
CA VAL A 301 5.93 18.95 10.95
C VAL A 301 5.93 18.87 12.47
N TYR A 302 6.19 17.67 12.98
CA TYR A 302 6.44 17.46 14.41
C TYR A 302 7.93 17.68 14.73
N ARG A 303 8.22 18.48 15.75
CA ARG A 303 9.58 18.78 16.20
C ARG A 303 9.91 18.02 17.47
N TYR A 304 11.08 17.36 17.47
CA TYR A 304 11.65 16.69 18.62
C TYR A 304 13.13 17.03 18.76
N GLY A 305 13.49 17.85 19.73
CA GLY A 305 14.84 18.39 19.83
C GLY A 305 15.26 19.09 18.54
N ASN A 306 16.38 18.69 17.98
CA ASN A 306 16.90 19.20 16.70
C ASN A 306 16.38 18.40 15.47
N VAL A 307 15.50 17.42 15.67
CA VAL A 307 14.98 16.56 14.60
C VAL A 307 13.56 17.00 14.26
N THR A 308 13.30 17.20 12.97
CA THR A 308 11.96 17.42 12.42
C THR A 308 11.45 16.14 11.79
N MET A 309 10.17 15.83 12.01
CA MET A 309 9.51 14.66 11.45
C MET A 309 8.24 15.11 10.72
N PRO A 310 8.09 14.85 9.42
CA PRO A 310 6.84 15.14 8.74
C PRO A 310 5.75 14.18 9.23
N ILE A 311 4.59 14.76 9.45
CA ILE A 311 3.38 14.05 9.88
C ILE A 311 2.24 14.35 8.93
N TYR A 312 1.23 13.49 8.93
CA TYR A 312 -0.01 13.70 8.21
C TYR A 312 -1.22 13.54 9.12
N GLU A 313 -2.27 14.25 8.77
CA GLU A 313 -3.62 14.02 9.27
C GLU A 313 -4.56 13.91 8.06
N LEU A 314 -5.13 12.72 7.88
CA LEU A 314 -6.10 12.41 6.84
C LEU A 314 -7.48 12.38 7.47
N ASN A 315 -8.27 13.45 7.25
CA ASN A 315 -9.63 13.54 7.73
C ASN A 315 -10.61 12.75 6.86
N ALA A 316 -10.35 12.72 5.55
CA ALA A 316 -11.15 11.96 4.59
C ALA A 316 -10.31 11.45 3.41
N GLY A 317 -10.42 10.17 3.14
CA GLY A 317 -9.85 9.54 1.95
C GLY A 317 -10.56 8.24 1.61
N THR A 318 -10.45 7.80 0.35
CA THR A 318 -11.05 6.56 -0.14
C THR A 318 -9.96 5.62 -0.65
N LEU A 319 -9.88 4.44 -0.04
CA LEU A 319 -9.04 3.33 -0.50
C LEU A 319 -9.88 2.36 -1.32
N ASN A 320 -9.48 2.13 -2.56
CA ASN A 320 -10.01 1.08 -3.41
C ASN A 320 -8.97 -0.04 -3.56
N ILE A 321 -9.40 -1.29 -3.36
CA ILE A 321 -8.63 -2.48 -3.75
C ILE A 321 -9.20 -2.94 -5.08
N LEU A 322 -8.33 -3.06 -6.08
CA LEU A 322 -8.67 -3.26 -7.47
C LEU A 322 -8.32 -4.68 -7.92
N SER A 323 -9.12 -5.25 -8.84
CA SER A 323 -8.76 -6.42 -9.64
C SER A 323 -7.93 -5.98 -10.84
N MET A 324 -6.70 -6.45 -10.93
CA MET A 324 -5.76 -6.06 -11.99
C MET A 324 -5.83 -6.98 -13.22
N GLY A 325 -6.53 -8.10 -13.13
CA GLY A 325 -6.69 -9.08 -14.21
C GLY A 325 -8.14 -9.33 -14.60
N ASP A 326 -8.34 -9.89 -15.80
CA ASP A 326 -9.63 -10.41 -16.23
C ASP A 326 -9.79 -11.82 -15.66
N THR A 327 -10.78 -12.01 -14.80
CA THR A 327 -11.08 -13.26 -14.12
C THR A 327 -12.58 -13.51 -14.13
N SER A 328 -12.99 -14.77 -13.92
CA SER A 328 -14.41 -15.13 -13.84
C SER A 328 -15.10 -14.39 -12.68
N LYS A 329 -16.41 -14.29 -12.73
CA LYS A 329 -17.21 -13.66 -11.67
C LYS A 329 -17.03 -14.39 -10.33
N GLU A 330 -16.95 -15.71 -10.37
CA GLU A 330 -16.75 -16.58 -9.21
C GLU A 330 -15.39 -16.32 -8.59
N TYR A 331 -14.35 -16.27 -9.40
CA TYR A 331 -13.00 -15.97 -8.92
C TYR A 331 -12.91 -14.56 -8.32
N LYS A 332 -13.51 -13.54 -8.98
CA LYS A 332 -13.59 -12.17 -8.42
C LYS A 332 -14.29 -12.12 -7.06
N LYS A 333 -15.32 -12.95 -6.86
CA LYS A 333 -16.03 -13.06 -5.58
C LYS A 333 -15.10 -13.56 -4.47
N GLU A 334 -14.37 -14.65 -4.72
CA GLU A 334 -13.42 -15.20 -3.75
C GLU A 334 -12.24 -14.24 -3.48
N LEU A 335 -11.73 -13.58 -4.53
CA LEU A 335 -10.69 -12.57 -4.41
C LEU A 335 -11.17 -11.36 -3.56
N LYS A 336 -12.42 -10.93 -3.74
CA LYS A 336 -13.04 -9.88 -2.93
C LYS A 336 -13.16 -10.29 -1.46
N ILE A 337 -13.57 -11.53 -1.17
CA ILE A 337 -13.68 -12.06 0.19
C ILE A 337 -12.29 -12.04 0.84
N LEU A 338 -11.28 -12.59 0.19
CA LEU A 338 -9.90 -12.59 0.71
C LEU A 338 -9.38 -11.17 0.95
N ALA A 339 -9.49 -10.28 -0.04
CA ALA A 339 -9.03 -8.89 0.07
C ALA A 339 -9.72 -8.14 1.22
N THR A 340 -11.02 -8.37 1.41
CA THR A 340 -11.79 -7.80 2.53
C THR A 340 -11.28 -8.30 3.87
N GLN A 341 -11.01 -9.60 4.01
CA GLN A 341 -10.50 -10.16 5.26
C GLN A 341 -9.08 -9.68 5.58
N ILE A 342 -8.19 -9.55 4.58
CA ILE A 342 -6.85 -8.99 4.75
C ILE A 342 -6.93 -7.53 5.21
N LEU A 343 -7.82 -6.72 4.61
CA LEU A 343 -8.05 -5.32 5.02
C LEU A 343 -8.55 -5.24 6.47
N ARG A 344 -9.54 -6.06 6.83
CA ARG A 344 -10.10 -6.11 8.19
C ARG A 344 -9.08 -6.59 9.22
N PHE A 345 -8.26 -7.59 8.86
CA PHE A 345 -7.13 -8.04 9.68
C PHE A 345 -6.11 -6.91 9.92
N ALA A 346 -5.75 -6.17 8.87
CA ALA A 346 -4.86 -5.03 8.98
C ALA A 346 -5.43 -3.97 9.95
N MET A 347 -6.71 -3.65 9.84
CA MET A 347 -7.35 -2.66 10.72
C MET A 347 -7.48 -3.15 12.17
N LEU A 348 -7.68 -4.46 12.38
CA LEU A 348 -7.84 -5.02 13.72
C LEU A 348 -6.50 -5.09 14.48
N LEU A 349 -5.44 -5.62 13.85
CA LEU A 349 -4.19 -5.93 14.52
C LEU A 349 -2.98 -5.15 14.00
N GLY A 350 -2.87 -4.99 12.69
CA GLY A 350 -1.72 -4.42 12.00
C GLY A 350 -1.79 -2.90 11.86
N GLY A 351 -2.54 -2.41 10.88
CA GLY A 351 -2.58 -1.00 10.47
C GLY A 351 -1.70 -0.72 9.26
N PHE A 352 -1.53 0.56 8.96
CA PHE A 352 -0.84 1.04 7.77
C PHE A 352 0.21 2.11 8.12
N GLY A 353 1.22 2.25 7.29
CA GLY A 353 2.15 3.35 7.32
C GLY A 353 3.41 3.12 8.12
N LYS A 354 4.16 4.20 8.32
CA LYS A 354 5.42 4.19 9.06
C LYS A 354 5.13 3.94 10.53
N SER A 355 5.89 3.04 11.15
CA SER A 355 5.71 2.64 12.55
C SER A 355 4.32 2.12 12.91
N TRP A 356 3.62 1.52 11.95
CA TRP A 356 2.26 0.99 12.09
C TRP A 356 2.07 -0.01 13.24
N ARG A 357 3.14 -0.57 13.78
CA ARG A 357 3.09 -1.54 14.89
C ARG A 357 2.57 -0.96 16.19
N ARG A 358 2.51 0.36 16.31
CA ARG A 358 2.05 1.09 17.48
C ARG A 358 1.07 2.18 17.09
N ILE A 359 0.22 2.54 18.04
CA ILE A 359 -0.68 3.68 17.88
C ILE A 359 0.08 5.00 17.81
N ASP A 360 -0.57 6.01 17.29
CA ASP A 360 -0.09 7.38 17.30
C ASP A 360 -0.21 7.98 18.71
N HIS A 361 0.92 8.29 19.31
CA HIS A 361 0.97 8.81 20.68
C HIS A 361 0.34 10.21 20.82
N ARG A 362 0.19 10.98 19.74
CA ARG A 362 -0.53 12.27 19.79
C ARG A 362 -1.96 12.10 20.27
N LEU A 363 -2.58 11.00 19.88
CA LEU A 363 -3.99 10.75 20.18
C LEU A 363 -4.20 10.03 21.50
N PHE A 364 -3.33 9.06 21.83
CA PHE A 364 -3.55 8.14 22.97
C PHE A 364 -2.61 8.35 24.14
N PHE A 365 -1.62 9.23 24.04
CA PHE A 365 -0.69 9.52 25.12
C PHE A 365 -0.03 10.90 24.94
N PRO A 366 -0.78 12.01 25.06
CA PRO A 366 -0.29 13.37 24.78
C PRO A 366 0.93 13.78 25.62
N GLU A 367 0.98 13.38 26.90
CA GLU A 367 2.09 13.73 27.80
C GLU A 367 3.44 13.15 27.33
N TYR A 368 3.38 12.07 26.54
CA TYR A 368 4.59 11.46 25.97
C TYR A 368 5.26 12.34 24.91
N LEU A 369 4.52 13.21 24.25
CA LEU A 369 5.04 14.05 23.17
C LEU A 369 6.03 15.12 23.67
N ASN A 370 5.93 15.52 24.94
CA ASN A 370 6.84 16.50 25.49
C ASN A 370 8.29 15.99 25.50
N GLY A 371 9.11 16.44 24.55
CA GLY A 371 10.50 16.04 24.39
C GLY A 371 10.71 14.59 23.99
N LYS A 372 9.78 13.96 23.30
CA LYS A 372 9.86 12.56 22.83
C LYS A 372 9.62 12.44 21.33
N PRO A 373 10.25 11.45 20.65
CA PRO A 373 9.99 11.23 19.23
C PRO A 373 8.58 10.73 18.99
N MET A 374 7.98 11.19 17.89
CA MET A 374 6.70 10.68 17.42
C MET A 374 6.82 9.21 17.02
N ILE A 375 5.90 8.37 17.44
CA ILE A 375 5.86 6.94 17.12
C ILE A 375 4.42 6.54 16.78
N GLY A 376 4.26 5.72 15.74
CA GLY A 376 3.01 5.05 15.43
C GLY A 376 2.15 5.74 14.40
N CYS A 377 1.00 5.15 14.21
CA CYS A 377 -0.09 5.65 13.39
C CYS A 377 -1.42 5.15 13.92
N HIS A 378 -2.49 5.84 13.58
CA HIS A 378 -3.86 5.42 13.91
C HIS A 378 -4.74 5.52 12.69
N TRP A 379 -5.64 4.54 12.50
CA TRP A 379 -6.54 4.46 11.37
C TRP A 379 -7.92 4.03 11.81
N GLU A 380 -8.95 4.67 11.26
CA GLU A 380 -10.34 4.34 11.51
C GLU A 380 -11.16 4.30 10.22
N PHE A 381 -12.22 3.48 10.22
CA PHE A 381 -13.30 3.57 9.25
C PHE A 381 -14.32 4.62 9.74
N PRO A 382 -14.59 5.71 8.99
CA PRO A 382 -15.68 6.61 9.31
C PRO A 382 -17.05 5.93 9.13
N LYS A 383 -18.12 6.63 9.50
CA LYS A 383 -19.50 6.09 9.52
C LYS A 383 -19.89 5.40 8.21
N GLN A 384 -19.48 5.94 7.07
CA GLN A 384 -19.80 5.39 5.73
C GLN A 384 -19.15 4.03 5.45
N SER A 385 -18.17 3.63 6.25
CA SER A 385 -17.44 2.35 6.11
C SER A 385 -17.42 1.53 7.40
N ASN A 386 -18.27 1.85 8.37
CA ASN A 386 -18.29 1.16 9.68
C ASN A 386 -18.64 -0.33 9.57
N GLN A 387 -19.31 -0.77 8.50
CA GLN A 387 -19.61 -2.19 8.21
C GLN A 387 -18.34 -3.03 8.04
N TYR A 388 -17.19 -2.42 7.80
CA TYR A 388 -15.92 -3.13 7.74
C TYR A 388 -15.29 -3.41 9.10
N TYR A 389 -15.75 -2.76 10.19
CA TYR A 389 -15.36 -3.18 11.53
C TYR A 389 -15.87 -4.59 11.84
N PHE A 390 -15.13 -5.31 12.66
CA PHE A 390 -15.64 -6.50 13.30
C PHE A 390 -16.43 -6.10 14.54
N PRO A 391 -17.66 -6.60 14.73
CA PRO A 391 -18.38 -6.41 15.98
C PRO A 391 -17.72 -7.23 17.09
N VAL A 392 -17.45 -6.62 18.24
CA VAL A 392 -16.87 -7.26 19.40
C VAL A 392 -17.90 -7.21 20.54
N ASN A 393 -18.87 -8.13 20.52
CA ASN A 393 -19.89 -8.21 21.57
C ASN A 393 -19.28 -8.66 22.90
N SER A 394 -18.28 -9.56 22.85
CA SER A 394 -17.41 -9.95 23.95
C SER A 394 -15.99 -10.14 23.42
N LEU A 395 -14.99 -10.12 24.28
CA LEU A 395 -13.59 -10.32 23.87
C LEU A 395 -13.37 -11.66 23.16
N SER A 396 -14.10 -12.72 23.56
CA SER A 396 -14.03 -14.04 22.90
C SER A 396 -14.41 -14.02 21.41
N HIS A 397 -15.15 -13.02 20.93
CA HIS A 397 -15.43 -12.88 19.50
C HIS A 397 -14.17 -12.64 18.68
N ILE A 398 -13.11 -12.06 19.25
CA ILE A 398 -11.83 -11.89 18.55
C ILE A 398 -11.25 -13.25 18.13
N THR A 399 -11.37 -14.27 19.01
CA THR A 399 -10.94 -15.65 18.68
C THR A 399 -11.66 -16.16 17.43
N ASN A 400 -12.98 -16.02 17.38
CA ASN A 400 -13.78 -16.46 16.23
C ASN A 400 -13.42 -15.70 14.97
N ILE A 401 -13.22 -14.37 15.05
CA ILE A 401 -12.82 -13.52 13.94
C ILE A 401 -11.48 -13.99 13.35
N LEU A 402 -10.49 -14.26 14.21
CA LEU A 402 -9.16 -14.70 13.76
C LEU A 402 -9.21 -16.10 13.12
N ASN A 403 -10.03 -17.01 13.68
CA ASN A 403 -10.26 -18.33 13.09
C ASN A 403 -10.98 -18.24 11.73
N ASP A 404 -11.94 -17.34 11.57
CA ASP A 404 -12.64 -17.12 10.29
C ASP A 404 -11.70 -16.54 9.22
N ILE A 405 -10.77 -15.67 9.62
CA ILE A 405 -9.72 -15.18 8.72
C ILE A 405 -8.84 -16.34 8.27
N HIS A 406 -8.36 -17.17 9.19
CA HIS A 406 -7.59 -18.37 8.87
C HIS A 406 -8.34 -19.30 7.92
N LYS A 407 -9.64 -19.54 8.15
CA LYS A 407 -10.49 -20.33 7.28
C LYS A 407 -10.57 -19.74 5.87
N THR A 408 -10.70 -18.42 5.75
CA THR A 408 -10.72 -17.74 4.44
C THR A 408 -9.41 -17.94 3.69
N VAL A 409 -8.28 -17.80 4.38
CA VAL A 409 -6.95 -18.00 3.80
C VAL A 409 -6.74 -19.46 3.35
N ASN A 410 -7.20 -20.43 4.15
CA ASN A 410 -7.19 -21.86 3.78
C ASN A 410 -8.06 -22.14 2.56
N ASN A 411 -9.24 -21.55 2.46
CA ASN A 411 -10.13 -21.72 1.30
C ASN A 411 -9.47 -21.15 0.03
N TRP A 412 -8.79 -20.02 0.13
CA TRP A 412 -8.03 -19.45 -0.98
C TRP A 412 -6.90 -20.38 -1.44
N MET A 413 -6.15 -21.00 -0.52
CA MET A 413 -5.13 -21.97 -0.88
C MET A 413 -5.70 -23.16 -1.64
N LYS A 414 -6.85 -23.70 -1.19
CA LYS A 414 -7.55 -24.79 -1.89
C LYS A 414 -7.98 -24.37 -3.28
N LEU A 415 -8.48 -23.14 -3.46
CA LEU A 415 -8.83 -22.59 -4.78
C LEU A 415 -7.62 -22.54 -5.73
N LYS A 416 -6.41 -22.45 -5.16
CA LYS A 416 -5.15 -22.44 -5.90
C LYS A 416 -4.48 -23.82 -5.99
N ASP A 417 -5.20 -24.90 -5.70
CA ASP A 417 -4.70 -26.28 -5.67
C ASP A 417 -3.46 -26.45 -4.78
N LYS A 418 -3.37 -25.63 -3.71
CA LYS A 418 -2.32 -25.71 -2.69
C LYS A 418 -2.89 -26.33 -1.41
N THR A 419 -2.12 -27.19 -0.78
CA THR A 419 -2.48 -27.80 0.52
C THR A 419 -1.76 -27.09 1.67
N PRO A 420 -2.41 -26.91 2.82
CA PRO A 420 -1.73 -26.48 4.03
C PRO A 420 -0.58 -27.41 4.38
N SER A 421 0.53 -26.87 4.85
CA SER A 421 1.68 -27.63 5.29
C SER A 421 1.73 -27.70 6.81
N ASN A 422 2.01 -28.88 7.36
CA ASN A 422 2.29 -29.03 8.79
C ASN A 422 3.66 -28.46 9.18
N LYS A 423 4.51 -28.16 8.20
CA LYS A 423 5.81 -27.52 8.40
C LYS A 423 5.61 -26.00 8.40
N LEU A 424 5.55 -25.43 9.59
CA LEU A 424 5.49 -23.99 9.77
C LEU A 424 6.79 -23.32 9.28
N THR A 425 6.65 -22.10 8.77
CA THR A 425 7.79 -21.25 8.40
C THR A 425 8.70 -20.99 9.61
N SER A 426 9.97 -20.69 9.40
CA SER A 426 10.88 -20.26 10.47
C SER A 426 10.58 -18.84 10.97
N TRP A 427 9.82 -18.05 10.22
CA TRP A 427 9.54 -16.64 10.51
C TRP A 427 8.73 -16.46 11.79
N ARG A 428 9.18 -15.57 12.66
CA ARG A 428 8.57 -15.28 13.96
C ARG A 428 7.18 -14.62 13.83
N GLU A 429 6.93 -13.88 12.73
CA GLU A 429 5.69 -13.15 12.50
C GLU A 429 4.66 -13.94 11.68
N SER A 430 4.88 -15.23 11.45
CA SER A 430 3.88 -16.12 10.86
C SER A 430 2.66 -16.18 11.77
N PHE A 431 1.48 -15.86 11.23
CA PHE A 431 0.27 -15.74 12.03
C PHE A 431 -0.33 -17.12 12.32
N HIS A 432 0.31 -17.86 13.25
CA HIS A 432 -0.04 -19.20 13.68
C HIS A 432 -0.17 -19.25 15.22
N PRO A 433 -1.13 -20.03 15.80
CA PRO A 433 -1.34 -20.09 17.26
C PRO A 433 -0.09 -20.40 18.08
N GLN A 434 0.83 -21.23 17.56
CA GLN A 434 2.09 -21.58 18.25
C GLN A 434 3.16 -20.47 18.22
N LYS A 435 2.94 -19.41 17.43
CA LYS A 435 3.93 -18.33 17.23
C LYS A 435 3.47 -16.96 17.64
N VAL A 436 2.16 -16.77 17.77
CA VAL A 436 1.56 -15.46 18.01
C VAL A 436 0.55 -15.57 19.12
N GLN A 437 0.60 -14.64 20.04
CA GLN A 437 -0.43 -14.46 21.05
C GLN A 437 -1.13 -13.12 20.84
N VAL A 438 -2.46 -13.12 20.91
CA VAL A 438 -3.26 -11.91 20.90
C VAL A 438 -3.93 -11.77 22.27
N TRP A 439 -3.67 -10.64 22.90
CA TRP A 439 -4.23 -10.26 24.20
C TRP A 439 -5.11 -9.02 24.03
N GLY A 440 -6.18 -8.92 24.81
CA GLY A 440 -7.07 -7.78 24.70
C GLY A 440 -7.83 -7.48 25.98
N ARG A 441 -8.22 -6.21 26.10
CA ARG A 441 -9.13 -5.70 27.12
C ARG A 441 -10.07 -4.65 26.54
N ILE A 442 -11.07 -4.25 27.29
CA ILE A 442 -11.93 -3.11 26.93
C ILE A 442 -11.41 -1.87 27.66
N ALA A 443 -10.90 -0.91 26.89
CA ALA A 443 -10.56 0.42 27.37
C ALA A 443 -11.80 1.33 27.36
N GLN A 444 -11.95 2.19 28.37
CA GLN A 444 -13.15 3.02 28.54
C GLN A 444 -13.17 4.20 27.56
N ASP A 445 -11.99 4.72 27.22
CA ASP A 445 -11.79 5.82 26.27
C ASP A 445 -10.37 5.79 25.67
N GLU A 446 -10.00 6.84 24.95
CA GLU A 446 -8.68 7.01 24.34
C GLU A 446 -7.54 7.18 25.34
N ASP A 447 -7.78 7.70 26.54
CA ASP A 447 -6.75 7.91 27.57
C ASP A 447 -6.51 6.65 28.41
N ASP A 448 -7.42 5.67 28.36
CA ASP A 448 -7.34 4.41 29.07
C ASP A 448 -6.51 3.36 28.31
N SER A 449 -5.25 3.68 27.94
CA SER A 449 -4.31 2.71 27.37
C SER A 449 -3.28 2.26 28.39
N LEU A 450 -3.39 1.03 28.88
CA LEU A 450 -2.40 0.44 29.78
C LEU A 450 -1.10 0.10 29.05
N ALA A 451 -1.19 -0.43 27.82
CA ALA A 451 -0.02 -0.86 27.07
C ALA A 451 0.92 0.31 26.75
N VAL A 452 0.40 1.49 26.39
CA VAL A 452 1.25 2.67 26.14
C VAL A 452 2.06 3.05 27.38
N ARG A 453 1.45 2.98 28.57
CA ARG A 453 2.15 3.24 29.84
C ARG A 453 3.31 2.25 30.03
N TRP A 454 3.10 0.96 29.74
CA TRP A 454 4.14 -0.08 29.88
C TRP A 454 5.27 0.04 28.84
N PHE A 455 4.99 0.59 27.66
CA PHE A 455 6.02 0.84 26.66
C PHE A 455 7.02 1.91 27.10
N HIS A 456 6.62 2.81 27.99
CA HIS A 456 7.40 3.95 28.43
C HIS A 456 7.78 3.91 29.91
N GLY A 457 7.17 3.05 30.69
CA GLY A 457 7.38 2.90 32.12
C GLY A 457 7.51 1.45 32.57
N ASN A 458 7.45 1.26 33.86
CA ASN A 458 7.42 -0.07 34.46
C ASN A 458 5.99 -0.63 34.43
N TYR A 459 5.87 -1.94 34.20
CA TYR A 459 4.57 -2.62 34.27
C TYR A 459 4.31 -3.22 35.66
N GLN A 460 5.39 -3.56 36.41
CA GLN A 460 5.30 -4.09 37.76
C GLN A 460 6.61 -3.82 38.54
N GLY A 461 6.55 -3.11 39.65
CA GLY A 461 7.75 -2.76 40.43
C GLY A 461 8.81 -2.10 39.57
N SER A 462 10.00 -2.69 39.49
CA SER A 462 11.10 -2.24 38.60
C SER A 462 11.09 -2.88 37.21
N LYS A 463 10.16 -3.82 36.93
CA LYS A 463 10.11 -4.56 35.67
C LYS A 463 9.57 -3.72 34.53
N SER A 464 10.26 -3.70 33.40
CA SER A 464 9.93 -2.92 32.21
C SER A 464 10.28 -3.65 30.92
N ILE A 465 9.42 -3.51 29.91
CA ILE A 465 9.67 -3.98 28.54
C ILE A 465 10.37 -2.92 27.67
N LYS A 466 10.59 -1.71 28.21
CA LYS A 466 11.29 -0.64 27.48
C LYS A 466 12.69 -1.09 27.06
N GLY A 467 12.99 -0.97 25.75
CA GLY A 467 14.27 -1.37 25.20
C GLY A 467 14.53 -2.89 25.19
N SER A 468 13.51 -3.73 25.43
CA SER A 468 13.56 -5.18 25.27
C SER A 468 13.34 -5.60 23.82
N ASN A 469 13.46 -6.91 23.54
CA ASN A 469 13.11 -7.49 22.26
C ASN A 469 11.64 -7.26 21.86
N LEU A 470 10.75 -7.09 22.84
CA LEU A 470 9.34 -6.79 22.59
C LEU A 470 9.15 -5.40 21.96
N THR A 471 9.70 -4.37 22.58
CA THR A 471 9.52 -2.98 22.11
C THR A 471 10.47 -2.61 20.99
N GLY A 472 11.55 -3.37 20.79
CA GLY A 472 12.58 -3.14 19.79
C GLY A 472 13.56 -2.03 20.19
N LYS A 473 14.59 -1.90 19.38
CA LYS A 473 15.63 -0.85 19.47
C LYS A 473 15.84 -0.28 18.07
N MET A 474 16.65 0.76 17.97
CA MET A 474 17.12 1.24 16.67
C MET A 474 17.75 0.07 15.90
N SER A 475 17.36 -0.13 14.65
CA SER A 475 17.76 -1.25 13.78
C SER A 475 17.17 -2.63 14.14
N GLN A 476 16.25 -2.72 15.09
CA GLN A 476 15.56 -3.96 15.45
C GLN A 476 14.04 -3.78 15.43
N ILE A 477 13.35 -4.68 14.74
CA ILE A 477 11.88 -4.72 14.81
C ILE A 477 11.45 -5.30 16.15
N GLY A 478 10.59 -4.58 16.88
CA GLY A 478 9.93 -5.10 18.06
C GLY A 478 9.02 -6.29 17.74
N ARG A 479 8.74 -7.08 18.77
CA ARG A 479 7.91 -8.30 18.72
C ARG A 479 6.50 -8.07 19.28
N ILE A 480 6.07 -6.82 19.34
CA ILE A 480 4.74 -6.45 19.85
C ILE A 480 4.08 -5.42 18.91
N TRP A 481 2.80 -5.65 18.64
CA TRP A 481 1.93 -4.68 17.99
C TRP A 481 0.91 -4.20 19.02
N HIS A 482 0.50 -2.96 18.90
CA HIS A 482 -0.49 -2.37 19.79
C HIS A 482 -1.55 -1.61 18.97
N ARG A 483 -2.80 -1.89 19.29
CA ARG A 483 -3.96 -1.24 18.67
C ARG A 483 -4.99 -0.82 19.70
N MET A 484 -5.53 0.37 19.51
CA MET A 484 -6.79 0.82 20.10
C MET A 484 -7.85 0.70 19.00
N TYR A 485 -8.57 -0.43 19.01
CA TYR A 485 -9.57 -0.73 17.98
C TYR A 485 -10.93 -0.19 18.45
N PRO A 486 -11.60 0.68 17.67
CA PRO A 486 -12.88 1.24 18.04
C PRO A 486 -13.89 0.15 18.37
N HIS A 487 -14.51 0.24 19.55
CA HIS A 487 -15.41 -0.80 20.05
C HIS A 487 -16.79 -0.67 19.39
N TYR A 488 -17.11 -1.58 18.49
CA TYR A 488 -18.42 -1.71 17.86
C TYR A 488 -19.11 -3.00 18.30
N LYS A 489 -20.44 -2.93 18.44
CA LYS A 489 -21.33 -4.07 18.67
C LYS A 489 -22.47 -4.08 17.68
N ILE A 490 -23.05 -5.24 17.43
CA ILE A 490 -24.34 -5.33 16.75
C ILE A 490 -25.43 -5.13 17.79
N ARG A 491 -26.30 -4.13 17.59
CA ARG A 491 -27.54 -3.89 18.35
C ARG A 491 -28.64 -3.62 17.35
N ASP A 492 -29.75 -4.34 17.47
CA ASP A 492 -30.90 -4.23 16.57
C ASP A 492 -30.54 -4.42 15.09
N GLY A 493 -29.58 -5.32 14.80
CA GLY A 493 -29.09 -5.59 13.45
C GLY A 493 -28.09 -4.56 12.89
N GLU A 494 -27.79 -3.49 13.61
CA GLU A 494 -26.89 -2.41 13.17
C GLU A 494 -25.56 -2.39 13.91
N MET A 495 -24.51 -1.95 13.21
CA MET A 495 -23.18 -1.67 13.79
C MET A 495 -23.21 -0.37 14.59
N LYS A 496 -23.15 -0.47 15.94
CA LYS A 496 -23.20 0.69 16.84
C LYS A 496 -21.90 0.82 17.63
N ARG A 497 -21.27 2.00 17.55
CA ARG A 497 -20.12 2.35 18.38
C ARG A 497 -20.52 2.40 19.84
N GLN A 498 -19.68 1.85 20.73
CA GLN A 498 -19.94 1.81 22.18
C GLN A 498 -19.34 3.05 22.88
N GLY A 499 -19.88 4.24 22.57
CA GLY A 499 -19.36 5.50 23.11
C GLY A 499 -17.90 5.75 22.71
N ARG A 500 -17.07 6.17 23.67
CA ARG A 500 -15.62 6.40 23.47
C ARG A 500 -14.77 5.14 23.65
N ARG A 501 -15.37 3.97 23.88
CA ARG A 501 -14.67 2.71 24.20
C ARG A 501 -13.85 2.18 23.03
N TYR A 502 -12.76 1.51 23.41
CA TYR A 502 -11.88 0.78 22.50
C TYR A 502 -11.69 -0.66 22.97
N VAL A 503 -11.36 -1.54 22.04
CA VAL A 503 -10.74 -2.84 22.34
C VAL A 503 -9.23 -2.61 22.22
N GLU A 504 -8.53 -2.55 23.35
CA GLU A 504 -7.09 -2.45 23.38
C GLU A 504 -6.48 -3.83 23.11
N LEU A 505 -5.69 -3.96 22.05
CA LEU A 505 -5.13 -5.23 21.59
C LEU A 505 -3.61 -5.19 21.58
N LEU A 506 -3.01 -6.24 22.11
CA LEU A 506 -1.59 -6.56 21.99
C LEU A 506 -1.42 -7.84 21.17
N THR A 507 -0.69 -7.74 20.05
CA THR A 507 -0.24 -8.92 19.29
C THR A 507 1.23 -9.13 19.59
N ILE A 508 1.58 -10.26 20.21
CA ILE A 508 2.93 -10.56 20.68
C ILE A 508 3.46 -11.76 19.90
N PHE A 509 4.71 -11.65 19.48
CA PHE A 509 5.50 -12.73 18.85
C PHE A 509 6.54 -13.20 19.89
N PRO A 510 6.20 -14.17 20.77
CA PRO A 510 7.04 -14.54 21.87
C PRO A 510 8.46 -14.94 21.47
N ASP A 511 9.43 -14.56 22.27
CA ASP A 511 10.78 -15.06 22.21
C ASP A 511 11.06 -15.92 23.44
N LYS A 512 10.94 -17.23 23.27
CA LYS A 512 11.14 -18.21 24.35
C LYS A 512 12.56 -18.18 24.96
N LYS A 513 13.50 -17.45 24.35
CA LYS A 513 14.86 -17.27 24.82
C LYS A 513 15.07 -15.97 25.60
N ASP A 514 14.05 -15.10 25.61
CA ASP A 514 14.13 -13.79 26.28
C ASP A 514 13.28 -13.82 27.56
N GLU A 515 13.94 -13.87 28.72
CA GLU A 515 13.33 -13.91 30.03
C GLU A 515 12.36 -12.75 30.27
N ARG A 516 12.67 -11.54 29.74
CA ARG A 516 11.76 -10.38 29.86
C ARG A 516 10.44 -10.60 29.11
N THR A 517 10.48 -11.33 28.01
CA THR A 517 9.26 -11.69 27.27
C THR A 517 8.40 -12.64 28.09
N GLU A 518 8.99 -13.68 28.68
CA GLU A 518 8.26 -14.64 29.53
C GLU A 518 7.68 -13.97 30.77
N GLU A 519 8.47 -13.12 31.45
CA GLU A 519 7.99 -12.36 32.61
C GLU A 519 6.80 -11.43 32.26
N PHE A 520 6.87 -10.78 31.10
CA PHE A 520 5.79 -9.90 30.66
C PHE A 520 4.52 -10.68 30.30
N LEU A 521 4.65 -11.85 29.67
CA LEU A 521 3.51 -12.73 29.37
C LEU A 521 2.87 -13.27 30.66
N ALA A 522 3.67 -13.63 31.66
CA ALA A 522 3.17 -14.04 32.98
C ALA A 522 2.43 -12.88 33.67
N PHE A 523 2.95 -11.67 33.58
CA PHE A 523 2.26 -10.48 34.09
C PHE A 523 0.94 -10.24 33.37
N LEU A 524 0.90 -10.33 32.02
CA LEU A 524 -0.34 -10.14 31.26
C LEU A 524 -1.44 -11.11 31.69
N ALA A 525 -1.09 -12.35 32.03
CA ALA A 525 -2.05 -13.36 32.52
C ALA A 525 -2.72 -12.99 33.84
N THR A 526 -2.13 -12.08 34.61
CA THR A 526 -2.67 -11.58 35.92
C THR A 526 -3.19 -10.15 35.82
N SER A 527 -3.08 -9.50 34.64
CA SER A 527 -3.52 -8.14 34.38
C SER A 527 -4.98 -8.08 33.93
N GLU A 528 -5.44 -6.89 33.53
CA GLU A 528 -6.74 -6.69 32.88
C GLU A 528 -6.85 -7.29 31.48
N PHE A 529 -5.74 -7.74 30.89
CA PHE A 529 -5.75 -8.33 29.56
C PHE A 529 -6.13 -9.82 29.63
N THR A 530 -6.95 -10.23 28.68
CA THR A 530 -7.32 -11.64 28.47
C THR A 530 -6.60 -12.15 27.22
N LYS A 531 -6.01 -13.35 27.29
CA LYS A 531 -5.48 -14.02 26.09
C LYS A 531 -6.64 -14.46 25.20
N LEU A 532 -6.70 -13.93 23.98
CA LEU A 532 -7.79 -14.11 23.03
C LEU A 532 -7.45 -15.13 21.94
N TRP A 533 -6.17 -15.31 21.63
CA TRP A 533 -5.73 -16.21 20.59
C TRP A 533 -4.25 -16.58 20.77
N GLY A 534 -3.89 -17.80 20.32
CA GLY A 534 -2.54 -18.33 20.46
C GLY A 534 -2.37 -19.26 21.66
N GLU A 535 -1.32 -20.11 21.59
CA GLU A 535 -0.92 -21.06 22.64
C GLU A 535 -0.13 -20.41 23.78
#